data_0c99f99e832d60c993043a588c415e68
#
_entry.id   0c99f99e832d60c993043a588c415e68
#
_cell.length_a   1.000
_cell.length_b   1.000
_cell.length_c   1.000
_cell.angle_alpha   90.00
_cell.angle_beta   90.00
_cell.angle_gamma   90.00
#
_symmetry.space_group_name_H-M   'P 1'
#
loop_
_entity.id
_entity.type
_entity.pdbx_description
1 polymer ?
#
loop_
_entity_poly.entity_id
_entity_poly.type
_entity_poly.pdbx_seq_one_letter_code
_entity_poly.pdbx_strand_id
1 'polypeptide(L)'
;MDIPGRVLLDTNIVNFILDWGEAIHNGGEIPAHVSDRDAEDILALRDVWLTGQRASWQLAVSPRTYEEVAATTDPVRRAALESWFAELWLYWRQFFEQYDLSDFDADSLARSLVQSEILAVLPDSSDRELLAHAIAYECDAMCTRDRKTILRHRDKLRLIPVRMLTPTEWWAAISKYAGLWV
;
A
#
# COMPACT_ATOMS: atom_id res chain seq x y z
N MET A 1 1.31 16.84 -12.23
CA MET A 1 -0.04 16.29 -11.94
C MET A 1 0.20 15.06 -11.06
N ASP A 2 -0.33 15.06 -9.83
CA ASP A 2 0.20 14.14 -8.83
C ASP A 2 -0.74 12.98 -8.53
N ILE A 3 -1.24 12.33 -9.60
CA ILE A 3 -1.97 11.08 -9.45
C ILE A 3 -0.94 9.99 -9.21
N PRO A 4 -0.99 9.27 -8.07
CA PRO A 4 -0.08 8.16 -7.84
C PRO A 4 -0.43 7.02 -8.79
N GLY A 5 0.49 6.68 -9.69
CA GLY A 5 0.35 5.55 -10.62
C GLY A 5 0.83 4.24 -10.02
N ARG A 6 1.83 4.32 -9.14
CA ARG A 6 2.40 3.16 -8.42
C ARG A 6 2.30 3.38 -6.92
N VAL A 7 1.60 2.46 -6.24
CA VAL A 7 1.31 2.60 -4.80
C VAL A 7 1.70 1.32 -4.07
N LEU A 8 2.60 1.45 -3.07
CA LEU A 8 2.90 0.35 -2.17
C LEU A 8 1.79 0.25 -1.11
N LEU A 9 1.28 -0.96 -0.91
CA LEU A 9 0.32 -1.25 0.14
C LEU A 9 1.05 -1.72 1.41
N ASP A 10 0.86 -0.98 2.49
CA ASP A 10 1.31 -1.39 3.82
C ASP A 10 0.52 -2.63 4.30
N THR A 11 1.10 -3.45 5.15
CA THR A 11 0.49 -4.67 5.70
C THR A 11 -0.85 -4.38 6.37
N ASN A 12 -0.98 -3.25 7.06
CA ASN A 12 -2.25 -2.87 7.68
C ASN A 12 -3.36 -2.58 6.65
N ILE A 13 -3.01 -2.12 5.43
CA ILE A 13 -3.96 -1.97 4.32
C ILE A 13 -4.33 -3.32 3.75
N VAL A 14 -3.35 -4.22 3.56
CA VAL A 14 -3.58 -5.60 3.10
C VAL A 14 -4.57 -6.32 4.03
N ASN A 15 -4.31 -6.26 5.34
CA ASN A 15 -5.22 -6.81 6.35
C ASN A 15 -6.62 -6.17 6.29
N PHE A 16 -6.68 -4.85 6.17
CA PHE A 16 -7.93 -4.11 6.15
C PHE A 16 -8.79 -4.44 4.92
N ILE A 17 -8.15 -4.58 3.75
CA ILE A 17 -8.85 -4.99 2.52
C ILE A 17 -9.39 -6.42 2.66
N LEU A 18 -8.65 -7.34 3.28
CA LEU A 18 -9.16 -8.69 3.54
C LEU A 18 -10.38 -8.67 4.47
N ASP A 19 -10.32 -7.88 5.55
CA ASP A 19 -11.40 -7.80 6.55
C ASP A 19 -12.68 -7.20 5.96
N TRP A 20 -12.56 -6.27 5.01
CA TRP A 20 -13.66 -5.52 4.43
C TRP A 20 -13.84 -5.74 2.94
N GLY A 21 -13.29 -6.85 2.41
CA GLY A 21 -13.27 -7.15 0.97
C GLY A 21 -14.63 -7.09 0.32
N GLU A 22 -15.69 -7.61 0.98
CA GLU A 22 -17.05 -7.56 0.45
C GLU A 22 -17.54 -6.12 0.25
N ALA A 23 -17.29 -5.24 1.24
CA ALA A 23 -17.68 -3.83 1.13
C ALA A 23 -16.82 -3.07 0.11
N ILE A 24 -15.53 -3.39 0.01
CA ILE A 24 -14.58 -2.70 -0.88
C ILE A 24 -14.75 -3.13 -2.33
N HIS A 25 -14.83 -4.44 -2.60
CA HIS A 25 -14.83 -4.97 -3.98
C HIS A 25 -16.24 -5.12 -4.57
N ASN A 26 -17.23 -5.49 -3.75
CA ASN A 26 -18.58 -5.84 -4.20
C ASN A 26 -19.64 -4.81 -3.78
N GLY A 27 -19.25 -3.74 -3.07
CA GLY A 27 -20.18 -2.71 -2.62
C GLY A 27 -21.13 -3.19 -1.50
N GLY A 28 -20.72 -4.21 -0.74
CA GLY A 28 -21.49 -4.71 0.40
C GLY A 28 -21.76 -3.66 1.47
N GLU A 29 -22.73 -3.90 2.33
CA GLU A 29 -23.05 -3.00 3.43
C GLU A 29 -21.92 -2.90 4.44
N ILE A 30 -21.65 -1.69 4.93
CA ILE A 30 -20.75 -1.44 6.05
C ILE A 30 -21.55 -1.62 7.34
N PRO A 31 -21.19 -2.56 8.23
CA PRO A 31 -21.94 -2.79 9.45
C PRO A 31 -21.98 -1.55 10.37
N ALA A 32 -23.09 -1.33 11.05
CA ALA A 32 -23.31 -0.15 11.89
C ALA A 32 -22.36 -0.02 13.10
N HIS A 33 -21.63 -1.09 13.47
CA HIS A 33 -20.65 -1.07 14.54
C HIS A 33 -19.25 -0.59 14.10
N VAL A 34 -19.05 -0.40 12.81
CA VAL A 34 -17.77 0.10 12.25
C VAL A 34 -17.60 1.56 12.64
N SER A 35 -16.41 1.97 13.04
CA SER A 35 -16.14 3.37 13.34
C SER A 35 -16.30 4.25 12.10
N ASP A 36 -16.69 5.51 12.27
CA ASP A 36 -16.83 6.46 11.17
C ASP A 36 -15.57 6.52 10.31
N ARG A 37 -14.41 6.53 10.95
CA ARG A 37 -13.12 6.54 10.26
C ARG A 37 -12.87 5.29 9.42
N ASP A 38 -13.19 4.10 9.96
CA ASP A 38 -13.02 2.87 9.20
C ASP A 38 -14.01 2.82 8.04
N ALA A 39 -15.23 3.32 8.23
CA ALA A 39 -16.22 3.45 7.17
C ALA A 39 -15.73 4.39 6.06
N GLU A 40 -15.13 5.54 6.40
CA GLU A 40 -14.53 6.47 5.44
C GLU A 40 -13.37 5.80 4.66
N ASP A 41 -12.48 5.07 5.35
CA ASP A 41 -11.37 4.35 4.72
C ASP A 41 -11.88 3.22 3.79
N ILE A 42 -12.95 2.49 4.17
CA ILE A 42 -13.60 1.46 3.33
C ILE A 42 -14.17 2.10 2.06
N LEU A 43 -14.94 3.18 2.19
CA LEU A 43 -15.53 3.89 1.06
C LEU A 43 -14.45 4.44 0.12
N ALA A 44 -13.41 5.02 0.68
CA ALA A 44 -12.29 5.54 -0.10
C ALA A 44 -11.58 4.43 -0.89
N LEU A 45 -11.28 3.27 -0.26
CA LEU A 45 -10.67 2.14 -0.95
C LEU A 45 -11.59 1.56 -2.02
N ARG A 46 -12.90 1.48 -1.77
CA ARG A 46 -13.88 1.05 -2.78
C ARG A 46 -13.80 1.93 -4.03
N ASP A 47 -13.81 3.24 -3.84
CA ASP A 47 -13.78 4.20 -4.94
C ASP A 47 -12.42 4.19 -5.68
N VAL A 48 -11.31 4.02 -4.95
CA VAL A 48 -9.98 3.78 -5.53
C VAL A 48 -9.97 2.50 -6.38
N TRP A 49 -10.55 1.40 -5.86
CA TRP A 49 -10.59 0.12 -6.58
C TRP A 49 -11.44 0.18 -7.84
N LEU A 50 -12.63 0.77 -7.75
CA LEU A 50 -13.50 0.98 -8.91
C LEU A 50 -12.83 1.82 -10.01
N THR A 51 -12.11 2.87 -9.60
CA THR A 51 -11.33 3.68 -10.52
C THR A 51 -10.13 2.90 -11.08
N GLY A 52 -9.46 2.13 -10.24
CA GLY A 52 -8.28 1.33 -10.59
C GLY A 52 -8.54 0.25 -11.63
N GLN A 53 -9.73 -0.33 -11.67
CA GLN A 53 -10.13 -1.29 -12.72
C GLN A 53 -10.04 -0.69 -14.14
N ARG A 54 -10.12 0.64 -14.25
CA ARG A 54 -10.05 1.38 -15.53
C ARG A 54 -8.73 2.13 -15.70
N ALA A 55 -8.09 2.51 -14.60
CA ALA A 55 -6.89 3.36 -14.59
C ALA A 55 -5.57 2.57 -14.56
N SER A 56 -5.61 1.25 -14.42
CA SER A 56 -4.43 0.37 -14.41
C SER A 56 -3.39 0.80 -13.35
N TRP A 57 -3.80 0.96 -12.09
CA TRP A 57 -2.86 1.21 -11.01
C TRP A 57 -1.83 0.09 -10.89
N GLN A 58 -0.62 0.46 -10.56
CA GLN A 58 0.42 -0.48 -10.19
C GLN A 58 0.44 -0.61 -8.65
N LEU A 59 -0.05 -1.74 -8.15
CA LEU A 59 -0.04 -2.03 -6.72
C LEU A 59 1.20 -2.82 -6.38
N ALA A 60 2.03 -2.27 -5.50
CA ALA A 60 3.23 -2.91 -4.99
C ALA A 60 3.00 -3.45 -3.58
N VAL A 61 3.65 -4.56 -3.26
CA VAL A 61 3.77 -5.11 -1.92
C VAL A 61 5.23 -5.45 -1.63
N SER A 62 5.63 -5.39 -0.37
CA SER A 62 7.03 -5.64 0.01
C SER A 62 7.24 -7.06 0.54
N PRO A 63 8.48 -7.59 0.51
CA PRO A 63 8.83 -8.82 1.21
C PRO A 63 8.50 -8.76 2.71
N ARG A 64 8.62 -7.57 3.33
CA ARG A 64 8.25 -7.35 4.72
C ARG A 64 6.76 -7.62 4.97
N THR A 65 5.89 -7.19 4.05
CA THR A 65 4.46 -7.49 4.12
C THR A 65 4.22 -9.00 4.13
N TYR A 66 4.96 -9.78 3.33
CA TYR A 66 4.87 -11.24 3.33
C TYR A 66 5.27 -11.85 4.68
N GLU A 67 6.37 -11.39 5.27
CA GLU A 67 6.82 -11.87 6.58
C GLU A 67 5.76 -11.65 7.67
N GLU A 68 5.13 -10.48 7.69
CA GLU A 68 4.07 -10.12 8.63
C GLU A 68 2.80 -10.93 8.40
N VAL A 69 2.43 -11.17 7.15
CA VAL A 69 1.32 -12.07 6.78
C VAL A 69 1.60 -13.49 7.25
N ALA A 70 2.79 -14.02 6.98
CA ALA A 70 3.20 -15.36 7.39
C ALA A 70 3.25 -15.54 8.92
N ALA A 71 3.51 -14.45 9.66
CA ALA A 71 3.49 -14.45 11.12
C ALA A 71 2.08 -14.42 11.74
N THR A 72 1.01 -14.32 10.92
CA THR A 72 -0.38 -14.35 11.40
C THR A 72 -0.67 -15.66 12.09
N THR A 73 -1.15 -15.59 13.35
CA THR A 73 -1.35 -16.78 14.20
C THR A 73 -2.57 -17.61 13.82
N ASP A 74 -3.66 -16.97 13.36
CA ASP A 74 -4.86 -17.66 12.88
C ASP A 74 -4.56 -18.32 11.52
N PRO A 75 -4.64 -19.67 11.41
CA PRO A 75 -4.27 -20.37 10.18
C PRO A 75 -5.24 -20.10 9.01
N VAL A 76 -6.52 -19.88 9.28
CA VAL A 76 -7.52 -19.61 8.24
C VAL A 76 -7.28 -18.20 7.67
N ARG A 77 -7.11 -17.21 8.56
CA ARG A 77 -6.79 -15.84 8.18
C ARG A 77 -5.46 -15.78 7.43
N ARG A 78 -4.43 -16.47 7.93
CA ARG A 78 -3.11 -16.53 7.28
C ARG A 78 -3.21 -17.07 5.87
N ALA A 79 -3.90 -18.19 5.65
CA ALA A 79 -4.07 -18.78 4.32
C ALA A 79 -4.78 -17.82 3.34
N ALA A 80 -5.80 -17.10 3.80
CA ALA A 80 -6.47 -16.10 2.98
C ALA A 80 -5.55 -14.92 2.61
N LEU A 81 -4.77 -14.41 3.57
CA LEU A 81 -3.80 -13.35 3.36
C LEU A 81 -2.67 -13.79 2.41
N GLU A 82 -2.12 -15.00 2.60
CA GLU A 82 -1.06 -15.54 1.74
C GLU A 82 -1.56 -15.71 0.29
N SER A 83 -2.80 -16.19 0.10
CA SER A 83 -3.39 -16.33 -1.23
C SER A 83 -3.51 -14.97 -1.93
N TRP A 84 -4.05 -13.98 -1.22
CA TRP A 84 -4.22 -12.65 -1.79
C TRP A 84 -2.88 -11.93 -2.03
N PHE A 85 -1.93 -12.09 -1.11
CA PHE A 85 -0.57 -11.57 -1.29
C PHE A 85 0.10 -12.19 -2.52
N ALA A 86 -0.05 -13.50 -2.73
CA ALA A 86 0.52 -14.18 -3.88
C ALA A 86 -0.01 -13.62 -5.21
N GLU A 87 -1.30 -13.28 -5.29
CA GLU A 87 -1.89 -12.65 -6.48
C GLU A 87 -1.30 -11.27 -6.73
N LEU A 88 -1.19 -10.42 -5.69
CA LEU A 88 -0.58 -9.11 -5.78
C LEU A 88 0.90 -9.19 -6.16
N TRP A 89 1.62 -10.15 -5.57
CA TRP A 89 3.05 -10.37 -5.84
C TRP A 89 3.30 -10.82 -7.27
N LEU A 90 2.48 -11.73 -7.80
CA LEU A 90 2.56 -12.17 -9.19
C LEU A 90 2.29 -11.02 -10.15
N TYR A 91 1.25 -10.23 -9.89
CA TYR A 91 0.95 -9.04 -10.67
C TYR A 91 2.10 -8.03 -10.66
N TRP A 92 2.67 -7.77 -9.49
CA TRP A 92 3.81 -6.87 -9.31
C TRP A 92 5.07 -7.37 -10.04
N ARG A 93 5.39 -8.68 -9.94
CA ARG A 93 6.51 -9.30 -10.66
C ARG A 93 6.37 -9.21 -12.17
N GLN A 94 5.20 -9.49 -12.72
CA GLN A 94 4.95 -9.36 -14.16
C GLN A 94 5.23 -7.93 -14.65
N PHE A 95 4.93 -6.94 -13.84
CA PHE A 95 5.28 -5.56 -14.15
C PHE A 95 6.79 -5.35 -14.24
N PHE A 96 7.58 -5.85 -13.30
CA PHE A 96 9.04 -5.76 -13.34
C PHE A 96 9.63 -6.45 -14.56
N GLU A 97 9.17 -7.65 -14.90
CA GLU A 97 9.62 -8.41 -16.07
C GLU A 97 9.29 -7.68 -17.38
N GLN A 98 8.13 -7.05 -17.47
CA GLN A 98 7.70 -6.32 -18.66
C GLN A 98 8.57 -5.08 -18.96
N TYR A 99 9.10 -4.42 -17.95
CA TYR A 99 9.90 -3.21 -18.10
C TYR A 99 11.41 -3.44 -18.04
N ASP A 100 11.86 -4.70 -18.09
CA ASP A 100 13.27 -5.11 -18.06
C ASP A 100 14.07 -4.50 -16.89
N LEU A 101 13.40 -4.43 -15.72
CA LEU A 101 14.01 -3.97 -14.48
C LEU A 101 14.82 -5.09 -13.79
N SER A 102 15.08 -6.18 -14.50
CA SER A 102 15.77 -7.39 -14.00
C SER A 102 17.20 -7.12 -13.49
N ASP A 103 17.86 -6.09 -14.02
CA ASP A 103 19.20 -5.69 -13.58
C ASP A 103 19.21 -4.78 -12.35
N PHE A 104 18.04 -4.30 -11.92
CA PHE A 104 17.91 -3.43 -10.76
C PHE A 104 17.64 -4.25 -9.50
N ASP A 105 18.66 -4.38 -8.65
CA ASP A 105 18.53 -5.03 -7.35
C ASP A 105 17.81 -4.09 -6.35
N ALA A 106 16.49 -4.01 -6.46
CA ALA A 106 15.64 -3.21 -5.60
C ALA A 106 15.79 -3.61 -4.12
N ASP A 107 16.00 -4.89 -3.85
CA ASP A 107 16.18 -5.38 -2.48
C ASP A 107 17.53 -4.91 -1.90
N SER A 108 18.59 -4.85 -2.71
CA SER A 108 19.87 -4.30 -2.28
C SER A 108 19.77 -2.81 -1.98
N LEU A 109 19.09 -2.06 -2.83
CA LEU A 109 18.82 -0.64 -2.58
C LEU A 109 17.98 -0.44 -1.32
N ALA A 110 16.91 -1.21 -1.14
CA ALA A 110 16.07 -1.14 0.05
C ALA A 110 16.88 -1.40 1.33
N ARG A 111 17.71 -2.46 1.35
CA ARG A 111 18.61 -2.75 2.49
C ARG A 111 19.55 -1.58 2.80
N SER A 112 20.11 -0.95 1.78
CA SER A 112 20.98 0.23 1.96
C SER A 112 20.21 1.42 2.54
N LEU A 113 18.99 1.66 2.07
CA LEU A 113 18.13 2.75 2.54
C LEU A 113 17.72 2.58 4.00
N VAL A 114 17.41 1.36 4.44
CA VAL A 114 17.05 1.07 5.86
C VAL A 114 18.15 1.52 6.82
N GLN A 115 19.41 1.42 6.42
CA GLN A 115 20.57 1.84 7.21
C GLN A 115 20.88 3.35 7.09
N SER A 116 20.18 4.07 6.23
CA SER A 116 20.42 5.49 5.99
C SER A 116 19.84 6.37 7.09
N GLU A 117 20.48 7.54 7.31
CA GLU A 117 19.97 8.56 8.24
C GLU A 117 18.62 9.14 7.80
N ILE A 118 18.28 9.03 6.51
CA ILE A 118 17.03 9.56 5.95
C ILE A 118 15.81 8.88 6.59
N LEU A 119 15.89 7.55 6.80
CA LEU A 119 14.81 6.77 7.41
C LEU A 119 14.92 6.64 8.93
N ALA A 120 16.02 7.09 9.54
CA ALA A 120 16.24 6.98 10.99
C ALA A 120 15.20 7.74 11.85
N VAL A 121 14.45 8.65 11.24
CA VAL A 121 13.35 9.36 11.90
C VAL A 121 12.18 8.43 12.26
N LEU A 122 12.03 7.30 11.56
CA LEU A 122 11.07 6.26 11.89
C LEU A 122 11.64 5.37 12.99
N PRO A 123 10.95 5.25 14.13
CA PRO A 123 11.47 4.46 15.26
C PRO A 123 11.49 2.96 14.99
N ASP A 124 10.48 2.46 14.24
CA ASP A 124 10.32 1.05 13.92
C ASP A 124 11.14 0.65 12.68
N SER A 125 11.88 -0.46 12.78
CA SER A 125 12.64 -1.00 11.64
C SER A 125 11.74 -1.53 10.53
N SER A 126 10.57 -2.08 10.86
CA SER A 126 9.59 -2.57 9.89
C SER A 126 9.06 -1.44 9.03
N ASP A 127 8.72 -0.29 9.64
CA ASP A 127 8.28 0.91 8.92
C ASP A 127 9.38 1.44 7.97
N ARG A 128 10.65 1.38 8.43
CA ARG A 128 11.80 1.75 7.58
C ARG A 128 11.94 0.82 6.40
N GLU A 129 11.77 -0.49 6.60
CA GLU A 129 11.84 -1.49 5.53
C GLU A 129 10.72 -1.30 4.51
N LEU A 130 9.48 -1.07 4.96
CA LEU A 130 8.35 -0.78 4.08
C LEU A 130 8.61 0.45 3.22
N LEU A 131 9.04 1.55 3.84
CA LEU A 131 9.30 2.79 3.11
C LEU A 131 10.54 2.68 2.20
N ALA A 132 11.56 1.95 2.62
CA ALA A 132 12.73 1.66 1.78
C ALA A 132 12.35 0.88 0.51
N HIS A 133 11.46 -0.12 0.61
CA HIS A 133 10.94 -0.83 -0.56
C HIS A 133 10.07 0.09 -1.44
N ALA A 134 9.25 0.96 -0.85
CA ALA A 134 8.48 1.92 -1.63
C ALA A 134 9.38 2.83 -2.48
N ILE A 135 10.52 3.26 -1.93
CA ILE A 135 11.53 4.06 -2.65
C ILE A 135 12.21 3.21 -3.73
N ALA A 136 12.68 2.01 -3.37
CA ALA A 136 13.40 1.12 -4.27
C ALA A 136 12.54 0.63 -5.46
N TYR A 137 11.24 0.51 -5.24
CA TYR A 137 10.25 0.16 -6.27
C TYR A 137 9.76 1.38 -7.06
N GLU A 138 10.34 2.57 -6.79
CA GLU A 138 9.94 3.83 -7.42
C GLU A 138 8.43 4.12 -7.30
N CYS A 139 7.86 3.84 -6.12
CA CYS A 139 6.47 4.12 -5.87
C CYS A 139 6.22 5.63 -5.72
N ASP A 140 5.13 6.11 -6.30
CA ASP A 140 4.67 7.49 -6.14
C ASP A 140 4.09 7.73 -4.74
N ALA A 141 3.51 6.67 -4.17
CA ALA A 141 2.91 6.70 -2.85
C ALA A 141 3.01 5.36 -2.12
N MET A 142 2.86 5.43 -0.81
CA MET A 142 2.62 4.31 0.08
C MET A 142 1.29 4.56 0.79
N CYS A 143 0.34 3.62 0.65
CA CYS A 143 -0.92 3.68 1.37
C CYS A 143 -0.80 2.98 2.71
N THR A 144 -1.12 3.70 3.79
CA THR A 144 -1.03 3.19 5.16
C THR A 144 -2.13 3.73 6.06
N ARG A 145 -2.50 2.96 7.08
CA ARG A 145 -3.36 3.39 8.19
C ARG A 145 -2.58 3.62 9.48
N ASP A 146 -1.26 3.49 9.44
CA ASP A 146 -0.41 3.71 10.62
C ASP A 146 -0.23 5.21 10.90
N ARG A 147 -1.11 5.70 11.74
CA ARG A 147 -1.10 7.10 12.22
C ARG A 147 -0.13 7.33 13.37
N LYS A 148 0.34 6.25 14.03
CA LYS A 148 1.17 6.39 15.24
C LYS A 148 2.64 6.55 14.91
N THR A 149 3.09 5.90 13.85
CA THR A 149 4.49 5.90 13.41
C THR A 149 4.64 6.57 12.04
N ILE A 150 4.22 5.95 10.95
CA ILE A 150 4.49 6.44 9.59
C ILE A 150 3.89 7.83 9.33
N LEU A 151 2.56 7.96 9.47
CA LEU A 151 1.87 9.21 9.15
C LEU A 151 2.25 10.36 10.11
N ARG A 152 2.55 10.04 11.37
CA ARG A 152 3.04 11.03 12.35
C ARG A 152 4.37 11.64 11.96
N HIS A 153 5.23 10.88 11.28
CA HIS A 153 6.58 11.32 10.92
C HIS A 153 6.70 11.82 9.47
N ARG A 154 5.64 11.73 8.66
CA ARG A 154 5.68 12.07 7.22
C ARG A 154 6.20 13.47 6.93
N ASP A 155 5.93 14.43 7.80
CA ASP A 155 6.42 15.80 7.61
C ASP A 155 7.95 15.92 7.71
N LYS A 156 8.59 15.03 8.45
CA LYS A 156 10.05 14.95 8.54
C LYS A 156 10.68 14.20 7.36
N LEU A 157 9.87 13.49 6.60
CA LEU A 157 10.24 12.66 5.46
C LEU A 157 9.94 13.34 4.11
N ARG A 158 9.74 14.67 4.08
CA ARG A 158 9.35 15.43 2.88
C ARG A 158 10.34 15.37 1.72
N LEU A 159 11.60 15.02 1.98
CA LEU A 159 12.63 14.87 0.95
C LEU A 159 12.57 13.51 0.24
N ILE A 160 11.76 12.58 0.75
CA ILE A 160 11.55 11.27 0.13
C ILE A 160 10.53 11.43 -1.00
N PRO A 161 10.79 10.85 -2.19
CA PRO A 161 9.90 10.98 -3.34
C PRO A 161 8.58 10.20 -3.22
N VAL A 162 8.37 9.48 -2.11
CA VAL A 162 7.18 8.68 -1.85
C VAL A 162 6.22 9.42 -0.92
N ARG A 163 4.97 9.61 -1.34
CA ARG A 163 3.91 10.21 -0.51
C ARG A 163 3.30 9.16 0.42
N MET A 164 3.25 9.43 1.72
CA MET A 164 2.56 8.57 2.67
C MET A 164 1.11 9.03 2.80
N LEU A 165 0.18 8.22 2.30
CA LEU A 165 -1.24 8.56 2.18
C LEU A 165 -2.10 7.60 3.01
N THR A 166 -3.16 8.13 3.62
CA THR A 166 -4.29 7.31 4.08
C THR A 166 -5.16 6.90 2.89
N PRO A 167 -6.06 5.91 3.02
CA PRO A 167 -7.04 5.59 1.99
C PRO A 167 -7.84 6.81 1.52
N THR A 168 -8.32 7.63 2.46
CA THR A 168 -9.08 8.85 2.17
C THR A 168 -8.23 9.91 1.45
N GLU A 169 -6.96 10.08 1.81
CA GLU A 169 -6.04 10.99 1.13
C GLU A 169 -5.69 10.48 -0.28
N TRP A 170 -5.55 9.17 -0.46
CA TRP A 170 -5.36 8.58 -1.78
C TRP A 170 -6.57 8.83 -2.68
N TRP A 171 -7.78 8.54 -2.19
CA TRP A 171 -9.00 8.89 -2.93
C TRP A 171 -9.08 10.38 -3.26
N ALA A 172 -8.81 11.26 -2.31
CA ALA A 172 -8.81 12.71 -2.54
C ALA A 172 -7.80 13.17 -3.61
N ALA A 173 -6.67 12.46 -3.76
CA ALA A 173 -5.68 12.76 -4.79
C ALA A 173 -6.18 12.42 -6.21
N ILE A 174 -6.99 11.36 -6.37
CA ILE A 174 -7.45 10.86 -7.66
C ILE A 174 -8.88 11.27 -8.02
N SER A 175 -9.74 11.53 -7.04
CA SER A 175 -11.19 11.78 -7.25
C SER A 175 -11.49 12.91 -8.23
N LYS A 176 -10.66 13.97 -8.24
CA LYS A 176 -10.78 15.10 -9.19
C LYS A 176 -10.67 14.66 -10.65
N TYR A 177 -10.03 13.53 -10.89
CA TYR A 177 -9.75 13.00 -12.22
C TYR A 177 -10.54 11.73 -12.52
N ALA A 178 -11.29 11.21 -11.54
CA ALA A 178 -12.04 9.96 -11.68
C ALA A 178 -12.98 9.96 -12.88
N GLY A 179 -13.56 11.12 -13.24
CA GLY A 179 -14.39 11.29 -14.42
C GLY A 179 -13.67 11.09 -15.76
N LEU A 180 -12.34 11.06 -15.80
CA LEU A 180 -11.58 10.76 -17.02
C LEU A 180 -11.58 9.27 -17.37
N TRP A 181 -11.96 8.42 -16.43
CA TRP A 181 -12.00 6.96 -16.57
C TRP A 181 -13.44 6.40 -16.58
N VAL A 182 -14.44 7.26 -16.70
CA VAL A 182 -15.85 6.88 -16.79
C VAL A 182 -16.26 6.57 -18.23
#